data_a8c5c6bed56ead1201733b9be3b8893c
#
_entry.id   a8c5c6bed56ead1201733b9be3b8893c
#
_cell.length_a   1.000
_cell.length_b   1.000
_cell.length_c   1.000
_cell.angle_alpha   90.00
_cell.angle_beta   90.00
_cell.angle_gamma   90.00
#
_symmetry.space_group_name_H-M   'P 1'
#
loop_
_entity.id
_entity.type
_entity.pdbx_description
1 polymer ?
#
loop_
_entity_poly.entity_id
_entity_poly.type
_entity_poly.pdbx_seq_one_letter_code
_entity_poly.pdbx_strand_id
1 'polypeptide(L)'
;MARTTKQRLQDAHAAIAAIQRYVPSVALERLNDDLTRSAVERQLSIVREALRVALLQDPSLRHSRPELEVAMARCDQLRDWENPVEVQELAEFVEGELQGWQAMIAALLKQQPVEVARLDEPIAENFRRMGYEP
;
A
#
# COMPACT_ATOMS: atom_id res chain seq x y z
N MET A 1 -10.32 7.84 15.18
CA MET A 1 -8.93 8.27 15.08
C MET A 1 -8.40 8.06 13.68
N ALA A 2 -7.67 9.03 13.19
CA ALA A 2 -7.04 8.89 11.87
C ALA A 2 -5.94 7.84 11.93
N ARG A 3 -5.83 7.07 10.85
CA ARG A 3 -4.76 6.08 10.73
C ARG A 3 -3.44 6.80 10.48
N THR A 4 -2.37 6.26 11.03
CA THR A 4 -1.03 6.81 10.86
C THR A 4 -0.48 6.48 9.48
N THR A 5 0.58 7.19 9.08
CA THR A 5 1.31 6.88 7.86
C THR A 5 1.76 5.42 7.83
N LYS A 6 2.29 4.93 8.95
CA LYS A 6 2.69 3.53 9.08
C LYS A 6 1.52 2.58 8.84
N GLN A 7 0.36 2.88 9.45
CA GLN A 7 -0.84 2.06 9.25
C GLN A 7 -1.31 2.08 7.81
N ARG A 8 -1.22 3.23 7.13
CA ARG A 8 -1.57 3.32 5.71
C ARG A 8 -0.63 2.48 4.85
N LEU A 9 0.67 2.52 5.14
CA LEU A 9 1.64 1.67 4.44
C LEU A 9 1.38 0.19 4.72
N GLN A 10 0.98 -0.16 5.94
CA GLN A 10 0.57 -1.53 6.26
C GLN A 10 -0.67 -1.95 5.48
N ASP A 11 -1.63 -1.05 5.30
CA ASP A 11 -2.83 -1.33 4.49
C ASP A 11 -2.43 -1.63 3.03
N ALA A 12 -1.52 -0.84 2.47
CA ALA A 12 -1.02 -1.08 1.13
C ALA A 12 -0.30 -2.44 1.04
N HIS A 13 0.55 -2.74 2.00
CA HIS A 13 1.27 -4.00 2.05
C HIS A 13 0.30 -5.19 2.15
N ALA A 14 -0.72 -5.08 2.98
CA ALA A 14 -1.72 -6.13 3.14
C ALA A 14 -2.51 -6.35 1.84
N ALA A 15 -2.85 -5.28 1.13
CA ALA A 15 -3.56 -5.37 -0.14
C ALA A 15 -2.69 -6.06 -1.21
N ILE A 16 -1.40 -5.75 -1.25
CA ILE A 16 -0.46 -6.43 -2.14
C ILE A 16 -0.41 -7.93 -1.82
N ALA A 17 -0.31 -8.28 -0.54
CA ALA A 17 -0.30 -9.67 -0.11
C ALA A 17 -1.59 -10.39 -0.51
N ALA A 18 -2.73 -9.69 -0.47
CA ALA A 18 -4.01 -10.25 -0.89
C ALA A 18 -4.00 -10.58 -2.38
N ILE A 19 -3.47 -9.68 -3.22
CA ILE A 19 -3.34 -9.95 -4.65
C ILE A 19 -2.50 -11.21 -4.89
N GLN A 20 -1.41 -11.35 -4.17
CA GLN A 20 -0.53 -12.51 -4.29
C GLN A 20 -1.21 -13.80 -3.87
N ARG A 21 -2.15 -13.75 -2.94
CA ARG A 21 -2.95 -14.92 -2.55
C ARG A 21 -3.99 -15.27 -3.60
N TYR A 22 -4.61 -14.26 -4.23
CA TYR A 22 -5.61 -14.50 -5.28
C TYR A 22 -4.98 -15.05 -6.54
N VAL A 23 -3.78 -14.60 -6.85
CA VAL A 23 -3.09 -14.92 -8.10
C VAL A 23 -1.64 -15.33 -7.78
N PRO A 24 -1.44 -16.54 -7.25
CA PRO A 24 -0.07 -17.02 -7.07
C PRO A 24 0.63 -17.11 -8.41
N SER A 25 1.95 -16.94 -8.42
CA SER A 25 2.74 -16.90 -9.65
C SER A 25 2.60 -18.17 -10.50
N VAL A 26 2.24 -19.29 -9.88
CA VAL A 26 2.02 -20.56 -10.59
C VAL A 26 0.64 -20.65 -11.21
N ALA A 27 -0.23 -19.69 -11.00
CA ALA A 27 -1.62 -19.73 -11.45
C ALA A 27 -2.04 -18.38 -12.07
N LEU A 28 -1.15 -17.77 -12.84
CA LEU A 28 -1.41 -16.47 -13.47
C LEU A 28 -2.57 -16.51 -14.45
N GLU A 29 -2.91 -17.68 -14.97
CA GLU A 29 -4.07 -17.88 -15.86
C GLU A 29 -5.39 -17.54 -15.16
N ARG A 30 -5.42 -17.51 -13.83
CA ARG A 30 -6.62 -17.10 -13.09
C ARG A 30 -7.06 -15.67 -13.42
N LEU A 31 -6.16 -14.85 -13.94
CA LEU A 31 -6.49 -13.50 -14.36
C LEU A 31 -7.42 -13.45 -15.57
N ASN A 32 -7.65 -14.57 -16.24
CA ASN A 32 -8.70 -14.69 -17.26
C ASN A 32 -10.10 -14.74 -16.64
N ASP A 33 -10.20 -15.08 -15.35
CA ASP A 33 -11.46 -15.10 -14.64
C ASP A 33 -11.85 -13.69 -14.21
N ASP A 34 -13.04 -13.24 -14.57
CA ASP A 34 -13.52 -11.91 -14.27
C ASP A 34 -13.60 -11.64 -12.76
N LEU A 35 -13.97 -12.63 -11.97
CA LEU A 35 -14.04 -12.47 -10.53
C LEU A 35 -12.67 -12.26 -9.91
N THR A 36 -11.70 -13.06 -10.35
CA THR A 36 -10.32 -12.91 -9.87
C THR A 36 -9.75 -11.56 -10.29
N ARG A 37 -9.97 -11.16 -11.53
CA ARG A 37 -9.50 -9.89 -12.02
C ARG A 37 -10.13 -8.72 -11.25
N SER A 38 -11.42 -8.78 -11.00
CA SER A 38 -12.12 -7.75 -10.22
C SER A 38 -11.58 -7.67 -8.79
N ALA A 39 -11.27 -8.82 -8.19
CA ALA A 39 -10.69 -8.85 -6.86
C ALA A 39 -9.31 -8.18 -6.84
N VAL A 40 -8.49 -8.43 -7.85
CA VAL A 40 -7.18 -7.77 -8.00
C VAL A 40 -7.35 -6.27 -8.16
N GLU A 41 -8.26 -5.84 -9.02
CA GLU A 41 -8.53 -4.42 -9.24
C GLU A 41 -8.99 -3.72 -7.97
N ARG A 42 -9.81 -4.38 -7.17
CA ARG A 42 -10.25 -3.86 -5.88
C ARG A 42 -9.06 -3.65 -4.94
N GLN A 43 -8.15 -4.60 -4.86
CA GLN A 43 -6.98 -4.47 -4.02
C GLN A 43 -6.03 -3.38 -4.52
N LEU A 44 -5.90 -3.22 -5.83
CA LEU A 44 -5.13 -2.10 -6.40
C LEU A 44 -5.74 -0.75 -6.00
N SER A 45 -7.06 -0.67 -5.91
CA SER A 45 -7.77 0.50 -5.41
C SER A 45 -7.36 0.82 -3.97
N ILE A 46 -7.27 -0.20 -3.15
CA ILE A 46 -6.86 -0.06 -1.75
C ILE A 46 -5.41 0.40 -1.65
N VAL A 47 -4.52 -0.19 -2.46
CA VAL A 47 -3.12 0.23 -2.50
C VAL A 47 -3.02 1.71 -2.86
N ARG A 48 -3.70 2.11 -3.94
CA ARG A 48 -3.66 3.49 -4.40
C ARG A 48 -4.13 4.47 -3.33
N GLU A 49 -5.26 4.17 -2.69
CA GLU A 49 -5.83 5.05 -1.68
C GLU A 49 -4.93 5.11 -0.45
N ALA A 50 -4.39 3.98 -0.02
CA ALA A 50 -3.48 3.94 1.11
C ALA A 50 -2.23 4.78 0.86
N LEU A 51 -1.64 4.65 -0.33
CA LEU A 51 -0.45 5.44 -0.70
C LEU A 51 -0.78 6.93 -0.80
N ARG A 52 -1.94 7.27 -1.38
CA ARG A 52 -2.37 8.66 -1.48
C ARG A 52 -2.44 9.32 -0.11
N VAL A 53 -3.08 8.65 0.83
CA VAL A 53 -3.25 9.19 2.18
C VAL A 53 -1.91 9.24 2.92
N ALA A 54 -1.06 8.21 2.75
CA ALA A 54 0.27 8.21 3.36
C ALA A 54 1.08 9.42 2.89
N LEU A 55 1.03 9.73 1.60
CA LEU A 55 1.75 10.89 1.05
C LEU A 55 1.18 12.22 1.53
N LEU A 56 -0.12 12.28 1.81
CA LEU A 56 -0.73 13.47 2.40
C LEU A 56 -0.31 13.65 3.86
N GLN A 57 -0.20 12.56 4.60
CA GLN A 57 0.18 12.59 6.01
C GLN A 57 1.67 12.85 6.20
N ASP A 58 2.49 12.37 5.28
CA ASP A 58 3.94 12.54 5.33
C ASP A 58 4.46 13.00 3.96
N PRO A 59 4.37 14.31 3.68
CA PRO A 59 4.81 14.84 2.39
C PRO A 59 6.28 14.59 2.08
N SER A 60 7.12 14.35 3.09
CA SER A 60 8.53 14.08 2.87
C SER A 60 8.75 12.79 2.06
N LEU A 61 7.79 11.87 2.09
CA LEU A 61 7.87 10.65 1.30
C LEU A 61 7.90 10.92 -0.20
N ARG A 62 7.32 12.02 -0.67
CA ARG A 62 7.37 12.37 -2.08
C ARG A 62 8.78 12.60 -2.56
N HIS A 63 9.61 13.17 -1.71
CA HIS A 63 11.02 13.45 -2.04
C HIS A 63 11.89 12.22 -1.84
N SER A 64 11.68 11.51 -0.75
CA SER A 64 12.51 10.35 -0.41
C SER A 64 12.15 9.09 -1.19
N ARG A 65 10.90 8.97 -1.63
CA ARG A 65 10.39 7.78 -2.34
C ARG A 65 9.43 8.19 -3.46
N PRO A 66 9.95 8.78 -4.55
CA PRO A 66 9.09 9.15 -5.69
C PRO A 66 8.41 7.94 -6.33
N GLU A 67 8.92 6.73 -6.11
CA GLU A 67 8.33 5.49 -6.61
C GLU A 67 6.90 5.29 -6.11
N LEU A 68 6.53 5.87 -4.97
CA LEU A 68 5.17 5.76 -4.45
C LEU A 68 4.15 6.44 -5.36
N GLU A 69 4.48 7.60 -5.90
CA GLU A 69 3.61 8.28 -6.86
C GLU A 69 3.52 7.52 -8.18
N VAL A 70 4.63 6.94 -8.61
CA VAL A 70 4.65 6.08 -9.80
C VAL A 70 3.74 4.87 -9.61
N ALA A 71 3.80 4.25 -8.42
CA ALA A 71 2.93 3.12 -8.08
C ALA A 71 1.46 3.52 -8.12
N MET A 72 1.11 4.70 -7.59
CA MET A 72 -0.28 5.19 -7.64
C MET A 72 -0.77 5.36 -9.08
N ALA A 73 0.05 5.96 -9.93
CA ALA A 73 -0.29 6.14 -11.34
C ALA A 73 -0.44 4.79 -12.04
N ARG A 74 0.40 3.83 -11.70
CA ARG A 74 0.32 2.47 -12.24
C ARG A 74 -0.98 1.79 -11.82
N CYS A 75 -1.42 1.97 -10.57
CA CYS A 75 -2.70 1.45 -10.12
C CYS A 75 -3.86 1.98 -10.96
N ASP A 76 -3.84 3.28 -11.27
CA ASP A 76 -4.88 3.89 -12.10
C ASP A 76 -4.86 3.31 -13.52
N GLN A 77 -3.67 3.12 -14.08
CA GLN A 77 -3.51 2.54 -15.41
C GLN A 77 -4.05 1.11 -15.46
N LEU A 78 -3.75 0.30 -14.44
CA LEU A 78 -4.16 -1.10 -14.39
C LEU A 78 -5.66 -1.27 -14.15
N ARG A 79 -6.33 -0.23 -13.65
CA ARG A 79 -7.78 -0.26 -13.35
C ARG A 79 -8.60 0.57 -14.33
N ASP A 80 -8.02 1.00 -15.41
CA ASP A 80 -8.71 1.82 -16.40
C ASP A 80 -9.66 0.94 -17.21
N TRP A 81 -10.94 1.08 -16.93
CA TRP A 81 -11.95 0.29 -17.63
C TRP A 81 -12.35 0.87 -18.99
N GLU A 82 -11.97 2.08 -19.30
CA GLU A 82 -12.12 2.61 -20.67
C GLU A 82 -11.04 2.04 -21.59
N ASN A 83 -9.85 1.78 -21.02
CA ASN A 83 -8.71 1.20 -21.73
C ASN A 83 -8.15 0.04 -20.89
N PRO A 84 -8.88 -1.07 -20.79
CA PRO A 84 -8.42 -2.16 -19.93
C PRO A 84 -7.12 -2.75 -20.45
N VAL A 85 -6.21 -3.03 -19.50
CA VAL A 85 -4.95 -3.67 -19.86
C VAL A 85 -5.19 -5.14 -20.22
N GLU A 86 -4.33 -5.65 -21.08
CA GLU A 86 -4.38 -7.06 -21.44
C GLU A 86 -4.06 -7.95 -20.25
N VAL A 87 -4.62 -9.14 -20.25
CA VAL A 87 -4.35 -10.12 -19.18
C VAL A 87 -2.86 -10.39 -19.07
N GLN A 88 -2.15 -10.43 -20.18
CA GLN A 88 -0.71 -10.63 -20.19
C GLN A 88 0.02 -9.52 -19.43
N GLU A 89 -0.37 -8.28 -19.64
CA GLU A 89 0.25 -7.14 -18.95
C GLU A 89 -0.01 -7.22 -17.45
N LEU A 90 -1.24 -7.57 -17.07
CA LEU A 90 -1.59 -7.71 -15.67
C LEU A 90 -0.82 -8.87 -15.02
N ALA A 91 -0.63 -9.97 -15.74
CA ALA A 91 0.15 -11.11 -15.28
C ALA A 91 1.61 -10.71 -15.04
N GLU A 92 2.19 -9.98 -15.97
CA GLU A 92 3.57 -9.49 -15.85
C GLU A 92 3.71 -8.55 -14.65
N PHE A 93 2.72 -7.69 -14.43
CA PHE A 93 2.69 -6.82 -13.28
C PHE A 93 2.68 -7.61 -11.97
N VAL A 94 1.80 -8.60 -11.85
CA VAL A 94 1.68 -9.41 -10.62
C VAL A 94 2.97 -10.20 -10.37
N GLU A 95 3.59 -10.71 -11.43
CA GLU A 95 4.80 -11.50 -11.31
C GLU A 95 6.03 -10.65 -10.99
N GLY A 96 6.10 -9.42 -11.48
CA GLY A 96 7.28 -8.58 -11.39
C GLY A 96 7.10 -7.33 -10.54
N GLU A 97 6.42 -6.32 -11.07
CA GLU A 97 6.29 -5.02 -10.42
C GLU A 97 5.72 -5.09 -9.01
N LEU A 98 4.70 -5.92 -8.83
CA LEU A 98 4.03 -6.03 -7.54
C LEU A 98 4.97 -6.50 -6.44
N GLN A 99 5.86 -7.42 -6.76
CA GLN A 99 6.86 -7.89 -5.80
C GLN A 99 7.85 -6.79 -5.44
N GLY A 100 8.21 -5.95 -6.41
CA GLY A 100 9.04 -4.78 -6.16
C GLY A 100 8.36 -3.79 -5.22
N TRP A 101 7.08 -3.55 -5.41
CA TRP A 101 6.30 -2.69 -4.50
C TRP A 101 6.27 -3.27 -3.09
N GLN A 102 6.07 -4.56 -2.98
CA GLN A 102 6.05 -5.24 -1.68
C GLN A 102 7.36 -5.02 -0.94
N ALA A 103 8.48 -5.22 -1.62
CA ALA A 103 9.81 -5.03 -1.04
C ALA A 103 10.04 -3.57 -0.64
N MET A 104 9.64 -2.63 -1.49
CA MET A 104 9.78 -1.20 -1.22
C MET A 104 8.99 -0.78 0.01
N ILE A 105 7.74 -1.19 0.08
CA ILE A 105 6.87 -0.82 1.20
C ILE A 105 7.35 -1.50 2.48
N ALA A 106 7.79 -2.76 2.41
CA ALA A 106 8.37 -3.44 3.56
C ALA A 106 9.60 -2.70 4.09
N ALA A 107 10.45 -2.21 3.21
CA ALA A 107 11.61 -1.40 3.61
C ALA A 107 11.19 -0.09 4.27
N LEU A 108 10.18 0.58 3.72
CA LEU A 108 9.64 1.80 4.31
C LEU A 108 9.05 1.56 5.69
N LEU A 109 8.37 0.44 5.88
CA LEU A 109 7.78 0.09 7.18
C LEU A 109 8.86 -0.10 8.23
N LYS A 110 10.00 -0.65 7.86
CA LYS A 110 11.14 -0.78 8.80
C LYS A 110 11.75 0.56 9.16
N GLN A 111 11.71 1.52 8.25
CA GLN A 111 12.24 2.86 8.47
C GLN A 111 11.29 3.75 9.25
N GLN A 112 10.00 3.43 9.26
CA GLN A 112 9.04 4.20 10.03
C GLN A 112 9.30 3.93 11.51
N PRO A 113 9.65 4.95 12.28
CA PRO A 113 9.77 4.78 13.71
C PRO A 113 8.43 4.32 14.25
N VAL A 114 8.40 3.88 15.48
CA VAL A 114 7.18 3.36 16.10
C VAL A 114 6.19 4.51 16.24
N GLU A 115 5.58 4.92 15.12
CA GLU A 115 4.70 6.08 15.06
C GLU A 115 3.44 5.92 15.87
N VAL A 116 2.93 4.70 15.94
CA VAL A 116 1.78 4.40 16.80
C VAL A 116 2.14 4.74 18.24
N ALA A 117 3.31 4.29 18.68
CA ALA A 117 3.79 4.64 20.01
C ALA A 117 4.06 6.14 20.12
N ARG A 118 4.47 6.78 19.03
CA ARG A 118 4.70 8.21 19.01
C ARG A 118 3.42 9.02 19.08
N LEU A 119 2.35 8.54 18.50
CA LEU A 119 1.05 9.20 18.57
C LEU A 119 0.41 9.00 19.93
N ASP A 120 0.62 7.83 20.50
CA ASP A 120 0.19 7.56 21.87
C ASP A 120 1.13 8.25 22.87
N GLU A 121 2.42 8.28 22.54
CA GLU A 121 3.43 8.88 23.38
C GLU A 121 3.20 10.37 23.66
N PRO A 122 2.82 11.22 22.71
CA PRO A 122 2.49 12.61 23.04
C PRO A 122 1.36 12.71 24.05
N ILE A 123 0.38 11.84 23.97
CA ILE A 123 -0.71 11.82 24.95
C ILE A 123 -0.17 11.37 26.30
N ALA A 124 0.56 10.27 26.30
CA ALA A 124 1.15 9.74 27.53
C ALA A 124 2.14 10.73 28.14
N GLU A 125 2.94 11.39 27.31
CA GLU A 125 3.87 12.41 27.77
C GLU A 125 3.16 13.63 28.32
N ASN A 126 2.08 14.06 27.71
CA ASN A 126 1.30 15.17 28.23
C ASN A 126 0.75 14.82 29.61
N PHE A 127 0.29 13.61 29.81
CA PHE A 127 -0.16 13.15 31.09
C PHE A 127 0.99 13.17 32.10
N ARG A 128 2.16 12.69 31.72
CA ARG A 128 3.35 12.72 32.58
C ARG A 128 3.70 14.15 32.99
N ARG A 129 3.70 15.05 32.03
CA ARG A 129 4.02 16.47 32.29
C ARG A 129 3.00 17.12 33.19
N MET A 130 1.78 16.65 33.14
CA MET A 130 0.72 17.12 34.00
C MET A 130 0.66 16.40 35.35
N GLY A 131 1.60 15.47 35.59
CA GLY A 131 1.65 14.72 36.84
C GLY A 131 1.05 13.33 36.76
N TYR A 132 0.67 12.90 35.60
CA TYR A 132 0.19 11.52 35.40
C TYR A 132 1.35 10.67 34.91
N GLU A 133 1.70 9.71 35.68
CA GLU A 133 2.77 8.79 35.28
C GLU A 133 2.13 7.54 34.71
N PRO A 134 2.23 7.31 33.42
CA PRO A 134 1.83 6.05 32.86
C PRO A 134 2.84 4.97 33.17
#